data_67333bfa6d5aeb6a79194669f6e3c466
#
_entry.id   67333bfa6d5aeb6a79194669f6e3c466
#
_cell.length_a   1.000
_cell.length_b   1.000
_cell.length_c   1.000
_cell.angle_alpha   90.00
_cell.angle_beta   90.00
_cell.angle_gamma   90.00
#
_symmetry.space_group_name_H-M   'P 1'
#
loop_
_entity.id
_entity.type
_entity.pdbx_description
1 polymer ?
#
loop_
_entity_poly.entity_id
_entity_poly.type
_entity_poly.pdbx_seq_one_letter_code
_entity_poly.pdbx_strand_id
1 'polypeptide(L)'
;MRFRRLWLLIVALLLLPACRATPQAAEGLEPFTFMAGYKPQANLPFVGVYVAQAQGYFAEVGLDVTIRHSGGQGEHLQLLTAGEVDVTTQDAAILLRRRVEPGLPLVSIALIGQRGQQAYVALAESGIETVQDWAGRSVGYKGTPPPDLFALLHAAGLTPDDVALINVGFDPRVLVEGLIDVYPVFNSNEPYLLTQWGYALNQWEAADYGVPSLGLTYVATETGIAQHPERMAAFVRAALRGMDYAAAHPEEAIEIVLQYTGPETDPAHMRFMLETELADAYLEGTPLGWQTAAQWQS
;
A
#
# COMPACT_ATOMS: atom_id res chain seq x y z
N MET A 1 22.25 -19.83 -87.04
CA MET A 1 21.99 -18.36 -87.00
C MET A 1 20.87 -18.08 -85.94
N ARG A 2 21.09 -17.07 -85.15
CA ARG A 2 20.20 -16.36 -84.18
C ARG A 2 20.33 -16.81 -82.74
N PHE A 3 21.19 -16.07 -81.96
CA PHE A 3 21.29 -15.96 -80.54
C PHE A 3 20.00 -15.42 -79.92
N ARG A 4 19.50 -16.06 -78.88
CA ARG A 4 18.53 -15.46 -77.89
C ARG A 4 19.19 -15.39 -76.55
N ARG A 5 19.54 -14.18 -76.12
CA ARG A 5 20.06 -13.84 -74.79
C ARG A 5 18.93 -13.96 -73.77
N LEU A 6 19.11 -14.80 -72.78
CA LEU A 6 18.25 -14.93 -71.61
C LEU A 6 18.78 -13.99 -70.52
N TRP A 7 18.01 -12.97 -70.21
CA TRP A 7 18.29 -12.06 -69.09
C TRP A 7 17.82 -12.74 -67.80
N LEU A 8 18.74 -13.06 -66.88
CA LEU A 8 18.48 -13.46 -65.51
C LEU A 8 18.38 -12.15 -64.68
N LEU A 9 17.17 -11.79 -64.23
CA LEU A 9 16.95 -10.79 -63.23
C LEU A 9 17.20 -11.38 -61.86
N ILE A 10 18.32 -11.00 -61.22
CA ILE A 10 18.62 -11.31 -59.83
C ILE A 10 17.86 -10.28 -58.99
N VAL A 11 16.77 -10.70 -58.32
CA VAL A 11 16.09 -9.91 -57.29
C VAL A 11 16.86 -10.10 -56.00
N ALA A 12 17.72 -9.15 -55.64
CA ALA A 12 18.35 -9.08 -54.33
C ALA A 12 17.32 -8.65 -53.27
N LEU A 13 16.80 -9.59 -52.51
CA LEU A 13 15.94 -9.35 -51.38
C LEU A 13 16.80 -8.78 -50.23
N LEU A 14 16.76 -7.45 -50.04
CA LEU A 14 17.38 -6.77 -48.90
C LEU A 14 16.62 -7.16 -47.61
N LEU A 15 17.15 -8.13 -46.87
CA LEU A 15 16.77 -8.40 -45.50
C LEU A 15 17.34 -7.29 -44.62
N LEU A 16 16.52 -6.27 -44.34
CA LEU A 16 16.81 -5.30 -43.29
C LEU A 16 16.64 -6.00 -41.95
N PRO A 17 17.69 -6.05 -41.09
CA PRO A 17 17.51 -6.50 -39.74
C PRO A 17 16.58 -5.50 -39.03
N ALA A 18 15.39 -5.95 -38.64
CA ALA A 18 14.54 -5.23 -37.69
C ALA A 18 15.29 -5.18 -36.36
N CYS A 19 16.02 -4.10 -36.11
CA CYS A 19 16.48 -3.76 -34.78
C CYS A 19 15.23 -3.63 -33.91
N ARG A 20 14.93 -4.68 -33.13
CA ARG A 20 14.14 -4.53 -31.93
C ARG A 20 14.93 -3.57 -31.04
N ALA A 21 14.46 -2.33 -30.91
CA ALA A 21 14.92 -1.45 -29.86
C ALA A 21 14.58 -2.11 -28.54
N THR A 22 15.54 -2.73 -27.89
CA THR A 22 15.54 -2.95 -26.44
C THR A 22 15.30 -1.55 -25.85
N PRO A 23 14.42 -1.39 -24.84
CA PRO A 23 14.32 -0.13 -24.13
C PRO A 23 15.73 0.21 -23.63
N GLN A 24 16.31 1.26 -24.19
CA GLN A 24 17.60 1.77 -23.78
C GLN A 24 17.36 2.32 -22.38
N ALA A 25 17.92 1.70 -21.36
CA ALA A 25 18.01 2.28 -20.02
C ALA A 25 18.56 3.69 -20.21
N ALA A 26 17.85 4.71 -19.70
CA ALA A 26 18.30 6.08 -19.82
C ALA A 26 19.71 6.15 -19.22
N GLU A 27 20.71 6.50 -20.05
CA GLU A 27 22.12 6.51 -19.63
C GLU A 27 22.26 7.44 -18.43
N GLY A 28 22.65 6.88 -17.26
CA GLY A 28 22.94 7.63 -16.04
C GLY A 28 21.93 7.54 -14.90
N LEU A 29 20.78 6.82 -15.06
CA LEU A 29 19.85 6.58 -13.95
C LEU A 29 20.29 5.40 -13.08
N GLU A 30 20.17 5.55 -11.77
CA GLU A 30 20.52 4.51 -10.79
C GLU A 30 19.33 3.56 -10.59
N PRO A 31 19.51 2.23 -10.77
CA PRO A 31 18.43 1.26 -10.53
C PRO A 31 17.92 1.31 -9.10
N PHE A 32 16.61 1.29 -8.93
CA PHE A 32 15.94 1.30 -7.63
C PHE A 32 14.70 0.42 -7.66
N THR A 33 14.51 -0.42 -6.63
CA THR A 33 13.33 -1.30 -6.56
C THR A 33 12.43 -0.89 -5.39
N PHE A 34 11.22 -0.47 -5.73
CA PHE A 34 10.13 -0.29 -4.78
C PHE A 34 9.19 -1.49 -4.84
N MET A 35 8.79 -2.02 -3.68
CA MET A 35 7.77 -3.06 -3.60
C MET A 35 6.62 -2.61 -2.69
N ALA A 36 5.46 -2.38 -3.27
CA ALA A 36 4.24 -2.14 -2.50
C ALA A 36 3.93 -3.33 -1.57
N GLY A 37 3.56 -3.06 -0.33
CA GLY A 37 3.30 -4.11 0.68
C GLY A 37 2.03 -4.94 0.43
N TYR A 38 1.29 -4.63 -0.62
CA TYR A 38 0.08 -5.34 -1.04
C TYR A 38 -0.09 -5.30 -2.56
N LYS A 39 -1.18 -5.93 -3.05
CA LYS A 39 -1.58 -5.90 -4.47
C LYS A 39 -1.81 -4.46 -4.96
N PRO A 40 -1.80 -4.22 -6.29
CA PRO A 40 -2.06 -2.89 -6.83
C PRO A 40 -3.43 -2.36 -6.42
N GLN A 41 -3.45 -1.17 -5.83
CA GLN A 41 -4.66 -0.43 -5.43
C GLN A 41 -4.30 1.02 -5.07
N ALA A 42 -5.29 1.84 -4.70
CA ALA A 42 -5.10 3.27 -4.50
C ALA A 42 -4.68 3.67 -3.07
N ASN A 43 -3.90 2.83 -2.36
CA ASN A 43 -3.25 3.29 -1.13
C ASN A 43 -2.30 4.45 -1.45
N LEU A 44 -2.39 5.52 -0.68
CA LEU A 44 -1.66 6.77 -0.95
C LEU A 44 -0.15 6.58 -1.16
N PRO A 45 0.59 5.77 -0.36
CA PRO A 45 2.01 5.53 -0.63
C PRO A 45 2.27 4.76 -1.94
N PHE A 46 1.32 3.97 -2.46
CA PHE A 46 1.45 3.36 -3.78
C PHE A 46 1.16 4.38 -4.87
N VAL A 47 0.08 5.15 -4.71
CA VAL A 47 -0.30 6.22 -5.65
C VAL A 47 0.83 7.22 -5.83
N GLY A 48 1.49 7.63 -4.75
CA GLY A 48 2.64 8.53 -4.82
C GLY A 48 3.75 7.99 -5.72
N VAL A 49 4.04 6.68 -5.64
CA VAL A 49 5.05 6.03 -6.49
C VAL A 49 4.56 5.87 -7.93
N TYR A 50 3.31 5.48 -8.16
CA TYR A 50 2.74 5.36 -9.51
C TYR A 50 2.74 6.69 -10.25
N VAL A 51 2.29 7.75 -9.58
CA VAL A 51 2.26 9.10 -10.14
C VAL A 51 3.69 9.62 -10.37
N ALA A 52 4.60 9.42 -9.42
CA ALA A 52 5.99 9.82 -9.60
C ALA A 52 6.65 9.14 -10.80
N GLN A 53 6.34 7.87 -11.03
CA GLN A 53 6.78 7.14 -12.22
C GLN A 53 6.16 7.70 -13.50
N ALA A 54 4.85 7.88 -13.53
CA ALA A 54 4.11 8.38 -14.71
C ALA A 54 4.52 9.82 -15.09
N GLN A 55 4.77 10.68 -14.10
CA GLN A 55 5.17 12.07 -14.28
C GLN A 55 6.69 12.25 -14.46
N GLY A 56 7.49 11.15 -14.42
CA GLY A 56 8.93 11.21 -14.61
C GLY A 56 9.73 11.77 -13.44
N TYR A 57 9.12 11.94 -12.25
CA TYR A 57 9.78 12.53 -11.07
C TYR A 57 10.96 11.71 -10.56
N PHE A 58 10.94 10.39 -10.74
CA PHE A 58 12.08 9.55 -10.39
C PHE A 58 13.26 9.77 -11.32
N ALA A 59 13.03 9.90 -12.63
CA ALA A 59 14.08 10.20 -13.58
C ALA A 59 14.73 11.59 -13.31
N GLU A 60 13.92 12.60 -12.93
CA GLU A 60 14.42 13.93 -12.56
C GLU A 60 15.39 13.91 -11.36
N VAL A 61 15.26 12.93 -10.47
CA VAL A 61 16.13 12.74 -9.30
C VAL A 61 17.19 11.64 -9.51
N GLY A 62 17.36 11.15 -10.75
CA GLY A 62 18.41 10.23 -11.13
C GLY A 62 18.11 8.75 -10.84
N LEU A 63 16.84 8.37 -10.61
CA LEU A 63 16.44 7.00 -10.30
C LEU A 63 15.68 6.34 -11.46
N ASP A 64 16.02 5.07 -11.73
CA ASP A 64 15.25 4.14 -12.58
C ASP A 64 14.48 3.19 -11.67
N VAL A 65 13.22 3.52 -11.36
CA VAL A 65 12.42 2.81 -10.36
C VAL A 65 11.64 1.66 -10.99
N THR A 66 11.93 0.44 -10.54
CA THR A 66 11.10 -0.74 -10.79
C THR A 66 10.07 -0.90 -9.70
N ILE A 67 8.77 -0.92 -10.06
CA ILE A 67 7.65 -1.08 -9.14
C ILE A 67 7.23 -2.55 -9.10
N ARG A 68 7.21 -3.14 -7.91
CA ARG A 68 6.73 -4.50 -7.62
C ARG A 68 5.60 -4.46 -6.62
N HIS A 69 4.83 -5.55 -6.53
CA HIS A 69 3.70 -5.69 -5.60
C HIS A 69 3.79 -7.00 -4.83
N SER A 70 3.34 -6.95 -3.58
CA SER A 70 3.23 -8.10 -2.69
C SER A 70 1.83 -8.74 -2.79
N GLY A 71 1.76 -10.04 -2.54
CA GLY A 71 0.49 -10.75 -2.34
C GLY A 71 -0.12 -10.55 -0.94
N GLY A 72 0.56 -9.78 -0.06
CA GLY A 72 0.10 -9.54 1.30
C GLY A 72 0.53 -10.58 2.33
N GLN A 73 1.43 -11.53 1.96
CA GLN A 73 1.90 -12.59 2.85
C GLN A 73 3.21 -12.23 3.59
N GLY A 74 3.67 -10.97 3.49
CA GLY A 74 4.87 -10.48 4.15
C GLY A 74 6.17 -10.69 3.38
N GLU A 75 6.12 -11.19 2.14
CA GLU A 75 7.29 -11.41 1.28
C GLU A 75 8.06 -10.11 0.98
N HIS A 76 7.38 -8.98 0.93
CA HIS A 76 8.01 -7.67 0.73
C HIS A 76 9.04 -7.33 1.82
N LEU A 77 8.78 -7.67 3.07
CA LEU A 77 9.75 -7.48 4.16
C LEU A 77 10.93 -8.46 4.08
N GLN A 78 10.69 -9.68 3.61
CA GLN A 78 11.74 -10.66 3.40
C GLN A 78 12.69 -10.21 2.28
N LEU A 79 12.16 -9.76 1.15
CA LEU A 79 12.93 -9.25 0.02
C LEU A 79 13.67 -7.94 0.38
N LEU A 80 13.06 -7.07 1.18
CA LEU A 80 13.72 -5.87 1.70
C LEU A 80 14.93 -6.23 2.59
N THR A 81 14.76 -7.17 3.52
CA THR A 81 15.86 -7.61 4.40
C THR A 81 16.95 -8.40 3.67
N ALA A 82 16.61 -9.05 2.56
CA ALA A 82 17.56 -9.72 1.66
C ALA A 82 18.32 -8.73 0.75
N GLY A 83 17.90 -7.46 0.69
CA GLY A 83 18.51 -6.44 -0.19
C GLY A 83 18.07 -6.56 -1.66
N GLU A 84 17.00 -7.31 -1.95
CA GLU A 84 16.42 -7.43 -3.30
C GLU A 84 15.40 -6.32 -3.61
N VAL A 85 15.01 -5.57 -2.60
CA VAL A 85 14.13 -4.41 -2.64
C VAL A 85 14.77 -3.29 -1.82
N ASP A 86 14.74 -2.08 -2.32
CA ASP A 86 15.33 -0.91 -1.65
C ASP A 86 14.36 -0.28 -0.63
N VAL A 87 13.10 -0.16 -1.00
CA VAL A 87 12.02 0.41 -0.17
C VAL A 87 10.74 -0.37 -0.35
N THR A 88 10.04 -0.57 0.74
CA THR A 88 8.66 -1.11 0.73
C THR A 88 7.72 -0.24 1.55
N THR A 89 6.48 -0.65 1.68
CA THR A 89 5.49 -0.05 2.60
C THR A 89 5.08 -1.04 3.67
N GLN A 90 4.80 -0.53 4.86
CA GLN A 90 4.23 -1.32 5.95
C GLN A 90 3.38 -0.44 6.86
N ASP A 91 2.41 -1.04 7.52
CA ASP A 91 1.72 -0.43 8.64
C ASP A 91 2.69 -0.20 9.82
N ALA A 92 2.54 0.94 10.49
CA ALA A 92 3.48 1.37 11.54
C ALA A 92 3.51 0.40 12.73
N ALA A 93 2.35 -0.11 13.18
CA ALA A 93 2.29 -1.04 14.30
C ALA A 93 2.97 -2.38 13.97
N ILE A 94 2.77 -2.86 12.74
CA ILE A 94 3.46 -4.08 12.27
C ILE A 94 4.97 -3.84 12.13
N LEU A 95 5.39 -2.67 11.62
CA LEU A 95 6.81 -2.30 11.56
C LEU A 95 7.45 -2.35 12.95
N LEU A 96 6.84 -1.70 13.96
CA LEU A 96 7.33 -1.72 15.34
C LEU A 96 7.45 -3.15 15.87
N ARG A 97 6.41 -3.95 15.68
CA ARG A 97 6.41 -5.36 16.08
C ARG A 97 7.56 -6.13 15.44
N ARG A 98 7.80 -5.95 14.12
CA ARG A 98 8.89 -6.65 13.42
C ARG A 98 10.28 -6.20 13.84
N ARG A 99 10.42 -4.97 14.31
CA ARG A 99 11.66 -4.50 14.95
C ARG A 99 11.91 -5.13 16.30
N VAL A 100 10.87 -5.36 17.09
CA VAL A 100 10.98 -6.00 18.41
C VAL A 100 11.15 -7.51 18.27
N GLU A 101 10.34 -8.14 17.43
CA GLU A 101 10.35 -9.59 17.23
C GLU A 101 10.11 -9.93 15.74
N PRO A 102 11.07 -10.53 15.04
CA PRO A 102 12.36 -11.11 15.48
C PRO A 102 13.55 -10.14 15.52
N GLY A 103 13.37 -8.83 15.59
CA GLY A 103 14.47 -7.86 15.63
C GLY A 103 14.98 -7.47 14.24
N LEU A 104 14.08 -7.32 13.25
CA LEU A 104 14.47 -6.93 11.90
C LEU A 104 14.99 -5.47 11.87
N PRO A 105 16.08 -5.18 11.14
CA PRO A 105 16.69 -3.85 11.08
C PRO A 105 15.92 -2.93 10.13
N LEU A 106 14.61 -2.75 10.38
CA LEU A 106 13.69 -1.98 9.55
C LEU A 106 13.49 -0.57 10.12
N VAL A 107 13.43 0.43 9.26
CA VAL A 107 13.25 1.84 9.63
C VAL A 107 12.18 2.49 8.78
N SER A 108 11.27 3.24 9.42
CA SER A 108 10.39 4.16 8.71
C SER A 108 11.21 5.34 8.17
N ILE A 109 11.15 5.57 6.87
CA ILE A 109 11.84 6.70 6.22
C ILE A 109 10.89 7.84 5.85
N ALA A 110 9.57 7.61 5.84
CA ALA A 110 8.53 8.63 5.75
C ALA A 110 7.20 8.04 6.20
N LEU A 111 6.57 8.66 7.21
CA LEU A 111 5.25 8.28 7.70
C LEU A 111 4.17 8.96 6.84
N ILE A 112 3.44 8.17 6.05
CA ILE A 112 2.42 8.70 5.14
C ILE A 112 1.07 8.82 5.85
N GLY A 113 0.57 7.74 6.42
CA GLY A 113 -0.67 7.77 7.21
C GLY A 113 -0.41 8.32 8.61
N GLN A 114 -0.77 9.58 8.83
CA GLN A 114 -0.67 10.22 10.16
C GLN A 114 -1.70 9.66 11.15
N ARG A 115 -2.74 8.97 10.63
CA ARG A 115 -3.70 8.15 11.38
C ARG A 115 -3.68 6.73 10.84
N GLY A 116 -3.93 5.76 11.71
CA GLY A 116 -4.05 4.35 11.34
C GLY A 116 -5.34 4.09 10.57
N GLN A 117 -5.24 3.21 9.58
CA GLN A 117 -6.38 2.80 8.75
C GLN A 117 -7.09 1.55 9.30
N GLN A 118 -6.54 0.94 10.36
CA GLN A 118 -7.14 -0.25 10.96
C GLN A 118 -8.38 0.12 11.75
N ALA A 119 -9.52 -0.47 11.39
CA ALA A 119 -10.78 -0.34 12.10
C ALA A 119 -11.48 -1.70 12.21
N TYR A 120 -12.61 -1.70 12.88
CA TYR A 120 -13.47 -2.87 13.06
C TYR A 120 -14.91 -2.48 12.70
N VAL A 121 -15.63 -3.40 12.06
CA VAL A 121 -17.03 -3.19 11.71
C VAL A 121 -17.89 -4.37 12.13
N ALA A 122 -19.14 -4.06 12.47
CA ALA A 122 -20.22 -5.03 12.57
C ALA A 122 -21.39 -4.55 11.70
N LEU A 123 -22.28 -5.48 11.32
CA LEU A 123 -23.52 -5.09 10.66
C LEU A 123 -24.37 -4.24 11.63
N ALA A 124 -24.95 -3.15 11.17
CA ALA A 124 -25.76 -2.27 12.04
C ALA A 124 -26.97 -3.02 12.65
N GLU A 125 -27.49 -4.03 11.95
CA GLU A 125 -28.60 -4.88 12.40
C GLU A 125 -28.18 -5.94 13.44
N SER A 126 -26.87 -6.13 13.70
CA SER A 126 -26.35 -7.15 14.64
C SER A 126 -26.64 -6.83 16.11
N GLY A 127 -27.02 -5.56 16.42
CA GLY A 127 -27.19 -5.10 17.79
C GLY A 127 -25.86 -4.82 18.53
N ILE A 128 -24.72 -4.81 17.82
CA ILE A 128 -23.40 -4.42 18.32
C ILE A 128 -23.22 -2.95 18.06
N GLU A 129 -23.38 -2.10 19.08
CA GLU A 129 -23.34 -0.63 18.93
C GLU A 129 -22.05 -0.03 19.51
N THR A 130 -21.41 -0.72 20.44
CA THR A 130 -20.18 -0.28 21.14
C THR A 130 -19.16 -1.41 21.20
N VAL A 131 -17.88 -1.10 21.49
CA VAL A 131 -16.85 -2.13 21.69
C VAL A 131 -17.16 -3.00 22.93
N GLN A 132 -17.88 -2.48 23.92
CA GLN A 132 -18.34 -3.25 25.07
C GLN A 132 -19.28 -4.40 24.68
N ASP A 133 -20.05 -4.25 23.59
CA ASP A 133 -20.94 -5.28 23.08
C ASP A 133 -20.22 -6.43 22.38
N TRP A 134 -18.87 -6.35 22.25
CA TRP A 134 -18.05 -7.43 21.71
C TRP A 134 -17.88 -8.59 22.73
N ALA A 135 -18.21 -8.36 24.00
CA ALA A 135 -18.15 -9.42 25.01
C ALA A 135 -18.98 -10.65 24.58
N GLY A 136 -18.33 -11.82 24.54
CA GLY A 136 -18.93 -13.07 24.07
C GLY A 136 -19.08 -13.19 22.56
N ARG A 137 -18.65 -12.22 21.77
CA ARG A 137 -18.73 -12.23 20.30
C ARG A 137 -17.44 -12.74 19.66
N SER A 138 -17.56 -13.13 18.39
CA SER A 138 -16.43 -13.45 17.54
C SER A 138 -15.84 -12.19 16.92
N VAL A 139 -14.54 -11.93 17.20
CA VAL A 139 -13.79 -10.76 16.70
C VAL A 139 -12.68 -11.23 15.78
N GLY A 140 -12.73 -10.76 14.53
CA GLY A 140 -11.77 -11.13 13.50
C GLY A 140 -10.43 -10.38 13.63
N TYR A 141 -9.38 -11.03 13.12
CA TYR A 141 -8.11 -10.39 12.81
C TYR A 141 -7.51 -11.00 11.53
N LYS A 142 -6.61 -10.26 10.86
CA LYS A 142 -5.94 -10.70 9.61
C LYS A 142 -4.49 -11.10 9.90
N GLY A 143 -4.17 -12.37 9.68
CA GLY A 143 -2.82 -12.89 9.89
C GLY A 143 -2.44 -13.02 11.36
N THR A 144 -2.00 -11.93 12.00
CA THR A 144 -1.66 -11.89 13.43
C THR A 144 -2.49 -10.79 14.10
N PRO A 145 -3.06 -11.04 15.31
CA PRO A 145 -3.80 -10.00 16.02
C PRO A 145 -2.93 -8.73 16.19
N PRO A 146 -3.38 -7.56 15.73
CA PRO A 146 -2.61 -6.34 15.82
C PRO A 146 -2.65 -5.76 17.24
N PRO A 147 -1.60 -5.03 17.68
CA PRO A 147 -1.54 -4.46 19.03
C PRO A 147 -2.69 -3.52 19.37
N ASP A 148 -3.17 -2.76 18.40
CA ASP A 148 -4.30 -1.82 18.54
C ASP A 148 -5.62 -2.54 18.85
N LEU A 149 -5.84 -3.79 18.40
CA LEU A 149 -6.98 -4.59 18.82
C LEU A 149 -7.00 -4.80 20.34
N PHE A 150 -5.86 -5.20 20.90
CA PHE A 150 -5.76 -5.42 22.35
C PHE A 150 -5.89 -4.13 23.15
N ALA A 151 -5.32 -3.02 22.62
CA ALA A 151 -5.44 -1.71 23.24
C ALA A 151 -6.89 -1.21 23.19
N LEU A 152 -7.60 -1.42 22.08
CA LEU A 152 -9.02 -1.08 21.92
C LEU A 152 -9.90 -1.89 22.88
N LEU A 153 -9.71 -3.21 22.98
CA LEU A 153 -10.41 -4.04 23.96
C LEU A 153 -10.18 -3.53 25.37
N HIS A 154 -8.92 -3.26 25.74
CA HIS A 154 -8.57 -2.76 27.06
C HIS A 154 -9.21 -1.39 27.36
N ALA A 155 -9.19 -0.46 26.41
CA ALA A 155 -9.84 0.85 26.54
C ALA A 155 -11.35 0.73 26.75
N ALA A 156 -11.97 -0.33 26.20
CA ALA A 156 -13.39 -0.66 26.41
C ALA A 156 -13.66 -1.46 27.70
N GLY A 157 -12.61 -1.77 28.48
CA GLY A 157 -12.71 -2.58 29.70
C GLY A 157 -12.83 -4.09 29.48
N LEU A 158 -12.47 -4.55 28.27
CA LEU A 158 -12.46 -5.97 27.88
C LEU A 158 -11.03 -6.52 27.85
N THR A 159 -10.94 -7.83 27.95
CA THR A 159 -9.70 -8.60 27.77
C THR A 159 -9.82 -9.51 26.54
N PRO A 160 -8.73 -10.05 26.00
CA PRO A 160 -8.81 -11.04 24.92
C PRO A 160 -9.64 -12.29 25.25
N ASP A 161 -9.78 -12.63 26.55
CA ASP A 161 -10.58 -13.79 27.00
C ASP A 161 -12.09 -13.50 26.98
N ASP A 162 -12.50 -12.24 26.87
CA ASP A 162 -13.91 -11.85 26.78
C ASP A 162 -14.48 -11.98 25.37
N VAL A 163 -13.64 -12.24 24.35
CA VAL A 163 -14.02 -12.34 22.94
C VAL A 163 -13.45 -13.61 22.32
N ALA A 164 -14.10 -14.13 21.26
CA ALA A 164 -13.55 -15.22 20.45
C ALA A 164 -12.69 -14.64 19.31
N LEU A 165 -11.37 -14.62 19.46
CA LEU A 165 -10.46 -14.13 18.41
C LEU A 165 -10.33 -15.14 17.26
N ILE A 166 -10.65 -14.73 16.02
CA ILE A 166 -10.67 -15.59 14.84
C ILE A 166 -9.83 -14.97 13.72
N ASN A 167 -8.91 -15.75 13.12
CA ASN A 167 -8.20 -15.33 11.91
C ASN A 167 -9.11 -15.48 10.69
N VAL A 168 -9.50 -14.35 10.06
CA VAL A 168 -10.56 -14.29 9.04
C VAL A 168 -10.06 -14.04 7.61
N GLY A 169 -8.81 -13.75 7.37
CA GLY A 169 -8.34 -13.38 6.03
C GLY A 169 -8.91 -12.04 5.52
N PHE A 170 -8.89 -11.84 4.16
CA PHE A 170 -9.17 -10.54 3.54
C PHE A 170 -10.52 -10.44 2.82
N ASP A 171 -11.37 -11.45 2.91
CA ASP A 171 -12.67 -11.46 2.26
C ASP A 171 -13.77 -11.00 3.23
N PRO A 172 -14.36 -9.80 3.04
CA PRO A 172 -15.37 -9.27 3.96
C PRO A 172 -16.72 -10.02 3.89
N ARG A 173 -16.91 -10.94 2.94
CA ARG A 173 -18.15 -11.76 2.88
C ARG A 173 -18.37 -12.58 4.14
N VAL A 174 -17.31 -12.96 4.84
CA VAL A 174 -17.44 -13.70 6.12
C VAL A 174 -18.29 -12.96 7.16
N LEU A 175 -18.32 -11.61 7.12
CA LEU A 175 -19.18 -10.80 7.98
C LEU A 175 -20.64 -10.93 7.58
N VAL A 176 -20.97 -10.76 6.30
CA VAL A 176 -22.36 -10.77 5.80
C VAL A 176 -22.96 -12.18 5.76
N GLU A 177 -22.11 -13.19 5.74
CA GLU A 177 -22.49 -14.61 5.87
C GLU A 177 -22.70 -15.06 7.34
N GLY A 178 -22.45 -14.14 8.30
CA GLY A 178 -22.61 -14.42 9.73
C GLY A 178 -21.56 -15.38 10.31
N LEU A 179 -20.40 -15.52 9.66
CA LEU A 179 -19.30 -16.37 10.12
C LEU A 179 -18.44 -15.68 11.19
N ILE A 180 -18.58 -14.36 11.31
CA ILE A 180 -17.91 -13.50 12.30
C ILE A 180 -18.86 -12.37 12.69
N ASP A 181 -18.85 -11.94 13.95
CA ASP A 181 -19.68 -10.84 14.44
C ASP A 181 -19.03 -9.47 14.19
N VAL A 182 -17.71 -9.38 14.39
CA VAL A 182 -16.91 -8.16 14.21
C VAL A 182 -15.74 -8.44 13.28
N TYR A 183 -15.68 -7.71 12.18
CA TYR A 183 -14.70 -7.92 11.11
C TYR A 183 -13.65 -6.79 11.08
N PRO A 184 -12.35 -7.10 10.98
CA PRO A 184 -11.30 -6.10 10.83
C PRO A 184 -11.29 -5.53 9.41
N VAL A 185 -11.24 -4.22 9.28
CA VAL A 185 -11.22 -3.52 8.01
C VAL A 185 -10.03 -2.56 7.91
N PHE A 186 -9.69 -2.23 6.69
CA PHE A 186 -8.89 -1.07 6.39
C PHE A 186 -9.86 0.04 5.97
N ASN A 187 -9.90 1.17 6.67
CA ASN A 187 -10.92 2.21 6.51
C ASN A 187 -11.13 2.65 5.07
N SER A 188 -10.07 2.68 4.30
CA SER A 188 -10.09 3.04 2.88
C SER A 188 -10.56 1.92 1.95
N ASN A 189 -10.86 0.71 2.43
CA ASN A 189 -11.09 -0.46 1.56
C ASN A 189 -12.43 -1.17 1.82
N GLU A 190 -12.51 -2.07 2.80
CA GLU A 190 -13.65 -2.97 2.96
C GLU A 190 -14.97 -2.27 3.31
N PRO A 191 -15.01 -1.13 4.06
CA PRO A 191 -16.27 -0.43 4.32
C PRO A 191 -16.98 0.01 3.04
N TYR A 192 -16.22 0.44 2.01
CA TYR A 192 -16.79 0.76 0.71
C TYR A 192 -17.50 -0.46 0.09
N LEU A 193 -16.84 -1.60 0.04
CA LEU A 193 -17.40 -2.82 -0.54
C LEU A 193 -18.68 -3.26 0.17
N LEU A 194 -18.65 -3.32 1.51
CA LEU A 194 -19.80 -3.71 2.32
C LEU A 194 -21.00 -2.77 2.10
N THR A 195 -20.72 -1.45 2.03
CA THR A 195 -21.76 -0.45 1.77
C THR A 195 -22.32 -0.56 0.35
N GLN A 196 -21.48 -0.82 -0.67
CA GLN A 196 -21.95 -1.06 -2.03
C GLN A 196 -22.79 -2.33 -2.14
N TRP A 197 -22.57 -3.33 -1.29
CA TRP A 197 -23.45 -4.51 -1.20
C TRP A 197 -24.76 -4.25 -0.44
N GLY A 198 -24.98 -3.03 0.06
CA GLY A 198 -26.21 -2.59 0.71
C GLY A 198 -26.25 -2.79 2.21
N TYR A 199 -25.11 -3.09 2.86
CA TYR A 199 -25.05 -3.28 4.30
C TYR A 199 -24.72 -1.98 5.02
N ALA A 200 -25.50 -1.63 6.05
CA ALA A 200 -25.17 -0.58 7.00
C ALA A 200 -24.23 -1.13 8.06
N LEU A 201 -23.23 -0.35 8.44
CA LEU A 201 -22.16 -0.75 9.35
C LEU A 201 -22.13 0.13 10.60
N ASN A 202 -21.86 -0.48 11.75
CA ASN A 202 -21.26 0.19 12.90
C ASN A 202 -19.74 0.01 12.80
N GLN A 203 -18.98 1.10 13.01
CA GLN A 203 -17.53 1.10 12.81
C GLN A 203 -16.84 1.70 14.03
N TRP A 204 -15.68 1.15 14.39
CA TRP A 204 -14.87 1.59 15.53
C TRP A 204 -13.40 1.66 15.13
N GLU A 205 -12.80 2.79 15.42
CA GLU A 205 -11.37 3.03 15.27
C GLU A 205 -10.70 3.07 16.66
N ALA A 206 -9.48 2.59 16.75
CA ALA A 206 -8.74 2.63 18.02
C ALA A 206 -8.55 4.06 18.53
N ALA A 207 -8.40 5.02 17.62
CA ALA A 207 -8.26 6.44 17.93
C ALA A 207 -9.46 7.03 18.71
N ASP A 208 -10.68 6.58 18.43
CA ASP A 208 -11.91 7.03 19.12
C ASP A 208 -11.93 6.60 20.61
N TYR A 209 -11.13 5.62 20.95
CA TYR A 209 -10.97 5.09 22.30
C TYR A 209 -9.67 5.56 22.97
N GLY A 210 -9.04 6.62 22.41
CA GLY A 210 -7.80 7.18 22.96
C GLY A 210 -6.55 6.33 22.72
N VAL A 211 -6.62 5.39 21.78
CA VAL A 211 -5.48 4.56 21.36
C VAL A 211 -4.91 5.16 20.08
N PRO A 212 -3.79 5.91 20.15
CA PRO A 212 -3.19 6.49 18.97
C PRO A 212 -2.70 5.37 18.04
N SER A 213 -2.98 5.52 16.75
CA SER A 213 -2.47 4.60 15.74
C SER A 213 -1.90 5.38 14.56
N LEU A 214 -0.82 4.87 14.00
CA LEU A 214 -0.18 5.40 12.81
C LEU A 214 -0.44 4.46 11.62
N GLY A 215 -0.55 5.04 10.43
CA GLY A 215 -0.86 4.29 9.22
C GLY A 215 0.37 3.80 8.47
N LEU A 216 0.23 3.75 7.14
CA LEU A 216 1.28 3.25 6.25
C LEU A 216 2.50 4.18 6.24
N THR A 217 3.67 3.55 6.21
CA THR A 217 4.96 4.23 6.10
C THR A 217 5.83 3.61 5.02
N TYR A 218 6.73 4.38 4.42
CA TYR A 218 7.83 3.83 3.64
C TYR A 218 8.89 3.25 4.57
N VAL A 219 9.35 2.05 4.24
CA VAL A 219 10.29 1.28 5.07
C VAL A 219 11.53 0.92 4.27
N ALA A 220 12.70 1.16 4.85
CA ALA A 220 13.99 0.70 4.37
C ALA A 220 14.74 -0.06 5.47
N THR A 221 15.87 -0.69 5.15
CA THR A 221 16.77 -1.27 6.15
C THR A 221 17.75 -0.24 6.67
N GLU A 222 18.24 -0.40 7.92
CA GLU A 222 19.31 0.42 8.48
C GLU A 222 20.56 0.43 7.59
N THR A 223 20.91 -0.73 7.03
CA THR A 223 22.04 -0.89 6.11
C THR A 223 21.82 -0.12 4.79
N GLY A 224 20.63 -0.23 4.18
CA GLY A 224 20.30 0.49 2.95
C GLY A 224 20.37 2.01 3.13
N ILE A 225 19.87 2.52 4.26
CA ILE A 225 19.93 3.95 4.59
C ILE A 225 21.39 4.38 4.79
N ALA A 226 22.20 3.61 5.53
CA ALA A 226 23.60 3.95 5.81
C ALA A 226 24.48 3.95 4.56
N GLN A 227 24.23 3.02 3.63
CA GLN A 227 25.01 2.87 2.40
C GLN A 227 24.59 3.86 1.30
N HIS A 228 23.30 4.19 1.22
CA HIS A 228 22.72 4.98 0.12
C HIS A 228 21.75 6.08 0.59
N PRO A 229 22.15 6.98 1.53
CA PRO A 229 21.24 7.95 2.13
C PRO A 229 20.63 8.92 1.11
N GLU A 230 21.44 9.41 0.14
CA GLU A 230 20.96 10.33 -0.89
C GLU A 230 19.94 9.69 -1.84
N ARG A 231 20.12 8.42 -2.15
CA ARG A 231 19.23 7.63 -2.99
C ARG A 231 17.88 7.41 -2.31
N MET A 232 17.88 7.08 -1.01
CA MET A 232 16.65 6.97 -0.21
C MET A 232 15.91 8.31 -0.12
N ALA A 233 16.65 9.41 0.12
CA ALA A 233 16.07 10.74 0.15
C ALA A 233 15.51 11.19 -1.21
N ALA A 234 16.17 10.84 -2.32
CA ALA A 234 15.69 11.11 -3.67
C ALA A 234 14.37 10.39 -3.95
N PHE A 235 14.28 9.09 -3.60
CA PHE A 235 13.04 8.31 -3.73
C PHE A 235 11.90 8.96 -2.92
N VAL A 236 12.12 9.26 -1.64
CA VAL A 236 11.08 9.86 -0.78
C VAL A 236 10.59 11.18 -1.35
N ARG A 237 11.51 12.09 -1.76
CA ARG A 237 11.11 13.39 -2.36
C ARG A 237 10.24 13.22 -3.60
N ALA A 238 10.61 12.31 -4.51
CA ALA A 238 9.85 12.06 -5.73
C ALA A 238 8.49 11.44 -5.44
N ALA A 239 8.41 10.46 -4.52
CA ALA A 239 7.17 9.82 -4.13
C ALA A 239 6.20 10.79 -3.42
N LEU A 240 6.69 11.65 -2.50
CA LEU A 240 5.88 12.68 -1.85
C LEU A 240 5.35 13.70 -2.87
N ARG A 241 6.18 14.12 -3.84
CA ARG A 241 5.72 14.97 -4.95
C ARG A 241 4.62 14.30 -5.77
N GLY A 242 4.70 12.98 -5.96
CA GLY A 242 3.63 12.19 -6.61
C GLY A 242 2.33 12.20 -5.81
N MET A 243 2.40 12.15 -4.46
CA MET A 243 1.21 12.27 -3.61
C MET A 243 0.60 13.67 -3.66
N ASP A 244 1.42 14.73 -3.61
CA ASP A 244 0.95 16.12 -3.76
C ASP A 244 0.25 16.32 -5.11
N TYR A 245 0.79 15.71 -6.17
CA TYR A 245 0.16 15.72 -7.49
C TYR A 245 -1.20 15.00 -7.47
N ALA A 246 -1.25 13.80 -6.86
CA ALA A 246 -2.48 13.02 -6.75
C ALA A 246 -3.57 13.77 -5.94
N ALA A 247 -3.19 14.49 -4.89
CA ALA A 247 -4.11 15.31 -4.11
C ALA A 247 -4.69 16.48 -4.95
N ALA A 248 -3.88 17.07 -5.83
CA ALA A 248 -4.30 18.16 -6.72
C ALA A 248 -5.07 17.67 -7.97
N HIS A 249 -4.81 16.44 -8.42
CA HIS A 249 -5.33 15.85 -9.66
C HIS A 249 -5.85 14.42 -9.44
N PRO A 250 -6.88 14.22 -8.58
CA PRO A 250 -7.31 12.89 -8.16
C PRO A 250 -7.85 12.04 -9.32
N GLU A 251 -8.51 12.64 -10.34
CA GLU A 251 -9.00 11.89 -11.51
C GLU A 251 -7.85 11.26 -12.28
N GLU A 252 -6.83 12.06 -12.62
CA GLU A 252 -5.66 11.57 -13.34
C GLU A 252 -4.86 10.54 -12.51
N ALA A 253 -4.77 10.75 -11.20
CA ALA A 253 -4.14 9.79 -10.30
C ALA A 253 -4.85 8.42 -10.33
N ILE A 254 -6.18 8.40 -10.37
CA ILE A 254 -6.95 7.14 -10.51
C ILE A 254 -6.71 6.51 -11.89
N GLU A 255 -6.69 7.28 -12.98
CA GLU A 255 -6.35 6.76 -14.30
C GLU A 255 -4.96 6.09 -14.31
N ILE A 256 -3.99 6.68 -13.61
CA ILE A 256 -2.65 6.09 -13.44
C ILE A 256 -2.72 4.80 -12.61
N VAL A 257 -3.44 4.78 -11.48
CA VAL A 257 -3.63 3.58 -10.64
C VAL A 257 -4.20 2.42 -11.45
N LEU A 258 -5.20 2.69 -12.30
CA LEU A 258 -5.86 1.67 -13.12
C LEU A 258 -4.92 1.01 -14.15
N GLN A 259 -3.77 1.61 -14.47
CA GLN A 259 -2.75 0.97 -15.31
C GLN A 259 -2.01 -0.18 -14.57
N TYR A 260 -2.01 -0.17 -13.23
CA TYR A 260 -1.37 -1.18 -12.40
C TYR A 260 -2.35 -2.25 -11.91
N THR A 261 -3.64 -1.93 -11.85
CA THR A 261 -4.69 -2.84 -11.38
C THR A 261 -5.25 -3.70 -12.53
N GLY A 262 -6.07 -4.68 -12.22
CA GLY A 262 -6.74 -5.49 -13.24
C GLY A 262 -7.98 -4.80 -13.84
N PRO A 263 -8.49 -5.31 -14.98
CA PRO A 263 -9.64 -4.74 -15.68
C PRO A 263 -10.95 -4.77 -14.87
N GLU A 264 -11.04 -5.62 -13.86
CA GLU A 264 -12.22 -5.76 -12.99
C GLU A 264 -12.20 -4.74 -11.82
N THR A 265 -11.19 -3.85 -11.76
CA THR A 265 -11.07 -2.86 -10.68
C THR A 265 -12.11 -1.76 -10.84
N ASP A 266 -12.88 -1.51 -9.78
CA ASP A 266 -13.85 -0.41 -9.73
C ASP A 266 -13.12 0.93 -9.53
N PRO A 267 -13.19 1.88 -10.49
CA PRO A 267 -12.57 3.20 -10.33
C PRO A 267 -13.13 4.01 -9.16
N ALA A 268 -14.44 3.84 -8.85
CA ALA A 268 -15.06 4.55 -7.74
C ALA A 268 -14.54 4.05 -6.38
N HIS A 269 -14.23 2.76 -6.27
CA HIS A 269 -13.57 2.21 -5.09
C HIS A 269 -12.13 2.76 -4.94
N MET A 270 -11.38 2.82 -6.03
CA MET A 270 -10.03 3.39 -5.99
C MET A 270 -10.03 4.87 -5.60
N ARG A 271 -11.03 5.62 -6.07
CA ARG A 271 -11.24 7.02 -5.67
C ARG A 271 -11.53 7.14 -4.18
N PHE A 272 -12.50 6.37 -3.66
CA PHE A 272 -12.83 6.35 -2.23
C PHE A 272 -11.59 6.05 -1.38
N MET A 273 -10.79 5.08 -1.80
CA MET A 273 -9.55 4.71 -1.11
C MET A 273 -8.55 5.87 -1.07
N LEU A 274 -8.31 6.51 -2.22
CA LEU A 274 -7.41 7.66 -2.32
C LEU A 274 -7.87 8.83 -1.45
N GLU A 275 -9.15 9.20 -1.53
CA GLU A 275 -9.72 10.33 -0.78
C GLU A 275 -9.66 10.10 0.74
N THR A 276 -9.95 8.87 1.19
CA THR A 276 -9.85 8.48 2.60
C THR A 276 -8.41 8.61 3.11
N GLU A 277 -7.44 8.07 2.37
CA GLU A 277 -6.03 8.11 2.81
C GLU A 277 -5.41 9.51 2.70
N LEU A 278 -5.87 10.34 1.75
CA LEU A 278 -5.46 11.75 1.70
C LEU A 278 -5.92 12.51 2.95
N ALA A 279 -7.14 12.25 3.43
CA ALA A 279 -7.66 12.90 4.65
C ALA A 279 -6.82 12.53 5.89
N ASP A 280 -6.28 11.31 5.96
CA ASP A 280 -5.45 10.85 7.07
C ASP A 280 -3.98 11.25 6.95
N ALA A 281 -3.51 11.56 5.75
CA ALA A 281 -2.12 11.96 5.49
C ALA A 281 -1.91 13.48 5.63
N TYR A 282 -2.88 14.29 5.19
CA TYR A 282 -2.78 15.75 5.19
C TYR A 282 -3.45 16.36 6.43
N LEU A 283 -2.77 16.26 7.57
CA LEU A 283 -3.23 16.90 8.80
C LEU A 283 -2.69 18.34 8.90
N GLU A 284 -3.53 19.25 9.43
CA GLU A 284 -3.14 20.65 9.63
C GLU A 284 -1.86 20.77 10.47
N GLY A 285 -0.89 21.53 9.96
CA GLY A 285 0.39 21.77 10.64
C GLY A 285 1.40 20.64 10.54
N THR A 286 1.07 19.51 9.87
CA THR A 286 1.98 18.37 9.70
C THR A 286 2.40 18.24 8.22
N PRO A 287 3.68 18.42 7.87
CA PRO A 287 4.13 18.18 6.50
C PRO A 287 3.92 16.71 6.10
N LEU A 288 3.56 16.46 4.84
CA LEU A 288 3.41 15.11 4.31
C LEU A 288 4.73 14.31 4.48
N GLY A 289 4.60 13.07 4.91
CA GLY A 289 5.74 12.18 5.16
C GLY A 289 6.52 12.49 6.44
N TRP A 290 6.14 13.51 7.20
CA TRP A 290 6.80 13.89 8.45
C TRP A 290 6.54 12.88 9.57
N GLN A 291 7.53 12.72 10.44
CA GLN A 291 7.41 11.85 11.62
C GLN A 291 8.26 12.38 12.77
N THR A 292 7.81 12.13 13.99
CA THR A 292 8.51 12.52 15.21
C THR A 292 8.70 11.33 16.15
N ALA A 293 9.73 11.38 16.99
CA ALA A 293 9.92 10.35 18.01
C ALA A 293 8.71 10.22 18.95
N ALA A 294 8.05 11.33 19.27
CA ALA A 294 6.87 11.33 20.12
C ALA A 294 5.70 10.52 19.52
N GLN A 295 5.46 10.63 18.20
CA GLN A 295 4.43 9.83 17.53
C GLN A 295 4.70 8.32 17.59
N TRP A 296 5.98 7.93 17.55
CA TRP A 296 6.38 6.51 17.61
C TRP A 296 6.46 5.95 19.03
N GLN A 297 6.33 6.78 20.05
CA GLN A 297 6.38 6.42 21.47
C GLN A 297 5.00 6.46 22.13
N SER A 298 4.00 7.04 21.48
CA SER A 298 2.60 7.07 21.95
C SER A 298 1.90 5.74 21.74
#